data_f3b7267221d4c5666d419eee4d0a4f77
#
_entry.id   f3b7267221d4c5666d419eee4d0a4f77
#
_cell.length_a   1.000
_cell.length_b   1.000
_cell.length_c   1.000
_cell.angle_alpha   90.00
_cell.angle_beta   90.00
_cell.angle_gamma   90.00
#
_symmetry.space_group_name_H-M   'P 1'
#
loop_
_entity.id
_entity.type
_entity.pdbx_description
1 polymer ?
#
loop_
_entity_poly.entity_id
_entity_poly.type
_entity_poly.pdbx_seq_one_letter_code
_entity_poly.pdbx_strand_id
1 'polypeptide(L)'
;MGPQEPAFRSGTDVIVATPGRLLHHMKAPYAKLDRIEFLVLDEADRMLDMGFLPDIKRILKELPTKRQTLFYSATMPGPIGALANQMLKQPARINQERASTPAVGITQALYPVPQELKSALFLELLARGDMKEALVFTRTKHRANRLAEYLAKNGIKSERIHGNRSQNQRTEALAGFKSGKYRVLVATDIAARGIDVEALGHVVNFDVPPAPEDYIHRVGRTGRADLTGEAFTFFSPEEEGDIKGIERAINRKLPRVVVEGFDYKARPQQRFEVPLGERIAEIRKKKAEDRARSAAKAARRAGTAPSGAKPQSNSNRPSSSPSRPASRSGGGSSSDSSPYRSGSDSRPGAGRRRRGR
;
A
#
# COMPACT_ATOMS: atom_id res chain seq x y z
N MET A 1 -13.63 12.98 0.62
CA MET A 1 -14.07 12.92 -0.79
C MET A 1 -13.38 14.00 -1.62
N GLY A 2 -13.27 15.23 -1.11
CA GLY A 2 -12.42 16.28 -1.71
C GLY A 2 -12.74 16.59 -3.18
N PRO A 3 -11.74 16.98 -3.96
CA PRO A 3 -11.92 17.45 -5.33
C PRO A 3 -12.39 16.38 -6.34
N GLN A 4 -12.39 15.10 -5.98
CA GLN A 4 -12.75 14.00 -6.89
C GLN A 4 -14.27 13.92 -7.16
N GLU A 5 -15.11 14.22 -6.18
CA GLU A 5 -16.56 14.21 -6.37
C GLU A 5 -17.04 15.27 -7.36
N PRO A 6 -16.61 16.55 -7.25
CA PRO A 6 -16.93 17.55 -8.26
C PRO A 6 -16.49 17.14 -9.69
N ALA A 7 -15.30 16.53 -9.82
CA ALA A 7 -14.82 16.06 -11.12
C ALA A 7 -15.73 15.00 -11.74
N PHE A 8 -16.22 14.02 -10.96
CA PHE A 8 -17.21 13.06 -11.44
C PHE A 8 -18.52 13.71 -11.84
N ARG A 9 -19.00 14.72 -11.09
CA ARG A 9 -20.26 15.44 -11.36
C ARG A 9 -20.18 16.32 -12.59
N SER A 10 -19.01 16.91 -12.88
CA SER A 10 -18.80 17.78 -14.04
C SER A 10 -18.62 17.02 -15.36
N GLY A 11 -18.47 15.69 -15.31
CA GLY A 11 -18.24 14.89 -16.50
C GLY A 11 -16.77 14.90 -16.95
N THR A 12 -15.94 14.14 -16.24
CA THR A 12 -14.52 13.98 -16.59
C THR A 12 -14.35 13.01 -17.74
N ASP A 13 -13.56 13.39 -18.77
CA ASP A 13 -13.31 12.56 -19.96
C ASP A 13 -12.39 11.35 -19.62
N VAL A 14 -11.42 11.53 -18.72
CA VAL A 14 -10.46 10.50 -18.33
C VAL A 14 -10.44 10.30 -16.82
N ILE A 15 -10.60 9.07 -16.40
CA ILE A 15 -10.54 8.67 -14.99
C ILE A 15 -9.34 7.76 -14.78
N VAL A 16 -8.37 8.22 -13.98
CA VAL A 16 -7.24 7.39 -13.52
C VAL A 16 -7.47 7.05 -12.06
N ALA A 17 -7.58 5.77 -11.75
CA ALA A 17 -7.93 5.34 -10.40
C ALA A 17 -7.31 3.98 -10.03
N THR A 18 -7.10 3.78 -8.74
CA THR A 18 -6.88 2.43 -8.20
C THR A 18 -8.22 1.73 -7.97
N PRO A 19 -8.30 0.38 -8.08
CA PRO A 19 -9.57 -0.36 -7.98
C PRO A 19 -10.38 -0.04 -6.73
N GLY A 20 -9.74 -0.07 -5.55
CA GLY A 20 -10.42 0.21 -4.29
C GLY A 20 -10.97 1.63 -4.18
N ARG A 21 -10.27 2.64 -4.74
CA ARG A 21 -10.75 4.03 -4.74
C ARG A 21 -11.91 4.23 -5.71
N LEU A 22 -11.83 3.62 -6.88
CA LEU A 22 -12.93 3.68 -7.85
C LEU A 22 -14.20 3.05 -7.28
N LEU A 23 -14.11 1.84 -6.71
CA LEU A 23 -15.24 1.18 -6.04
C LEU A 23 -15.84 2.03 -4.91
N HIS A 24 -15.01 2.79 -4.19
CA HIS A 24 -15.52 3.69 -3.16
C HIS A 24 -16.40 4.80 -3.75
N HIS A 25 -16.00 5.40 -4.88
CA HIS A 25 -16.83 6.39 -5.58
C HIS A 25 -18.09 5.75 -6.21
N MET A 26 -17.98 4.55 -6.77
CA MET A 26 -19.10 3.82 -7.38
C MET A 26 -20.25 3.50 -6.41
N LYS A 27 -20.01 3.56 -5.09
CA LYS A 27 -21.08 3.45 -4.09
C LYS A 27 -21.99 4.68 -4.05
N ALA A 28 -21.57 5.79 -4.64
CA ALA A 28 -22.32 7.03 -4.68
C ALA A 28 -22.94 7.25 -6.06
N PRO A 29 -24.16 7.82 -6.14
CA PRO A 29 -24.92 7.92 -7.39
C PRO A 29 -24.30 8.84 -8.44
N TYR A 30 -23.31 9.65 -8.06
CA TYR A 30 -22.63 10.55 -8.99
C TYR A 30 -21.55 9.84 -9.84
N ALA A 31 -21.03 8.70 -9.41
CA ALA A 31 -19.95 8.01 -10.13
C ALA A 31 -20.54 6.99 -11.10
N LYS A 32 -21.05 7.49 -12.22
CA LYS A 32 -21.60 6.67 -13.31
C LYS A 32 -20.49 6.32 -14.30
N LEU A 33 -20.37 5.05 -14.65
CA LEU A 33 -19.40 4.52 -15.61
C LEU A 33 -20.07 3.90 -16.85
N ASP A 34 -21.35 4.17 -17.04
CA ASP A 34 -22.20 3.63 -18.11
C ASP A 34 -21.83 4.12 -19.53
N ARG A 35 -21.00 5.16 -19.62
CA ARG A 35 -20.55 5.76 -20.89
C ARG A 35 -19.07 5.50 -21.19
N ILE A 36 -18.42 4.61 -20.45
CA ILE A 36 -17.01 4.26 -20.69
C ILE A 36 -16.86 3.56 -22.05
N GLU A 37 -16.10 4.17 -22.93
CA GLU A 37 -15.76 3.63 -24.26
C GLU A 37 -14.41 2.87 -24.24
N PHE A 38 -13.49 3.29 -23.40
CA PHE A 38 -12.16 2.73 -23.26
C PHE A 38 -11.88 2.30 -21.83
N LEU A 39 -11.38 1.09 -21.67
CA LEU A 39 -10.87 0.58 -20.39
C LEU A 39 -9.41 0.20 -20.55
N VAL A 40 -8.56 0.76 -19.69
CA VAL A 40 -7.15 0.39 -19.61
C VAL A 40 -6.90 -0.28 -18.27
N LEU A 41 -6.43 -1.52 -18.29
CA LEU A 41 -5.85 -2.19 -17.12
C LEU A 41 -4.35 -2.21 -17.29
N ASP A 42 -3.65 -1.53 -16.40
CA ASP A 42 -2.20 -1.48 -16.41
C ASP A 42 -1.62 -2.19 -15.17
N GLU A 43 -0.47 -2.83 -15.30
CA GLU A 43 0.17 -3.65 -14.26
C GLU A 43 -0.80 -4.70 -13.66
N ALA A 44 -1.50 -5.47 -14.52
CA ALA A 44 -2.56 -6.38 -14.06
C ALA A 44 -2.05 -7.50 -13.14
N ASP A 45 -0.84 -8.03 -13.36
CA ASP A 45 -0.16 -8.97 -12.48
C ASP A 45 0.07 -8.40 -11.08
N ARG A 46 0.43 -7.13 -11.01
CA ARG A 46 0.60 -6.41 -9.74
C ARG A 46 -0.72 -6.25 -8.99
N MET A 47 -1.80 -6.01 -9.71
CA MET A 47 -3.14 -5.92 -9.09
C MET A 47 -3.55 -7.27 -8.47
N LEU A 48 -3.10 -8.39 -9.06
CA LEU A 48 -3.30 -9.73 -8.49
C LEU A 48 -2.52 -9.89 -7.17
N ASP A 49 -1.22 -9.53 -7.15
CA ASP A 49 -0.36 -9.63 -5.98
C ASP A 49 -0.89 -8.79 -4.80
N MET A 50 -1.50 -7.65 -5.11
CA MET A 50 -2.14 -6.77 -4.14
C MET A 50 -3.53 -7.24 -3.71
N GLY A 51 -4.05 -8.33 -4.27
CA GLY A 51 -5.37 -8.88 -3.95
C GLY A 51 -6.55 -8.10 -4.54
N PHE A 52 -6.35 -7.26 -5.56
CA PHE A 52 -7.41 -6.45 -6.18
C PHE A 52 -8.27 -7.19 -7.20
N LEU A 53 -8.00 -8.46 -7.48
CA LEU A 53 -8.76 -9.23 -8.47
C LEU A 53 -10.29 -9.25 -8.21
N PRO A 54 -10.77 -9.40 -6.95
CA PRO A 54 -12.20 -9.30 -6.66
C PRO A 54 -12.77 -7.90 -6.94
N ASP A 55 -11.99 -6.87 -6.66
CA ASP A 55 -12.40 -5.48 -6.85
C ASP A 55 -12.49 -5.13 -8.35
N ILE A 56 -11.53 -5.58 -9.14
CA ILE A 56 -11.56 -5.44 -10.61
C ILE A 56 -12.80 -6.12 -11.17
N LYS A 57 -13.11 -7.36 -10.75
CA LYS A 57 -14.31 -8.08 -11.19
C LYS A 57 -15.61 -7.35 -10.85
N ARG A 58 -15.66 -6.65 -9.71
CA ARG A 58 -16.84 -5.82 -9.35
C ARG A 58 -16.95 -4.61 -10.26
N ILE A 59 -15.85 -3.91 -10.53
CA ILE A 59 -15.83 -2.76 -11.45
C ILE A 59 -16.30 -3.19 -12.84
N LEU A 60 -15.79 -4.31 -13.35
CA LEU A 60 -16.13 -4.81 -14.69
C LEU A 60 -17.62 -5.09 -14.90
N LYS A 61 -18.34 -5.46 -13.84
CA LYS A 61 -19.80 -5.70 -13.89
C LYS A 61 -20.61 -4.43 -14.15
N GLU A 62 -20.08 -3.28 -13.75
CA GLU A 62 -20.73 -1.98 -13.86
C GLU A 62 -20.35 -1.24 -15.16
N LEU A 63 -19.41 -1.79 -15.94
CA LEU A 63 -18.95 -1.17 -17.17
C LEU A 63 -19.76 -1.66 -18.39
N PRO A 64 -19.96 -0.82 -19.42
CA PRO A 64 -20.59 -1.21 -20.66
C PRO A 64 -19.88 -2.41 -21.30
N THR A 65 -20.68 -3.32 -21.88
CA THR A 65 -20.13 -4.47 -22.62
C THR A 65 -19.51 -4.08 -23.96
N LYS A 66 -20.01 -3.00 -24.58
CA LYS A 66 -19.44 -2.41 -25.79
C LYS A 66 -18.41 -1.37 -25.41
N ARG A 67 -17.15 -1.76 -25.39
CA ARG A 67 -16.00 -0.89 -25.13
C ARG A 67 -14.75 -1.48 -25.75
N GLN A 68 -13.75 -0.67 -25.98
CA GLN A 68 -12.39 -1.12 -26.24
C GLN A 68 -11.68 -1.39 -24.92
N THR A 69 -11.00 -2.52 -24.80
CA THR A 69 -10.26 -2.86 -23.59
C THR A 69 -8.80 -3.08 -23.94
N LEU A 70 -7.92 -2.35 -23.26
CA LEU A 70 -6.47 -2.50 -23.33
C LEU A 70 -6.00 -3.13 -22.02
N PHE A 71 -5.16 -4.14 -22.15
CA PHE A 71 -4.70 -4.93 -21.00
C PHE A 71 -3.18 -5.03 -21.05
N TYR A 72 -2.52 -4.44 -20.04
CA TYR A 72 -1.08 -4.44 -19.91
C TYR A 72 -0.66 -5.23 -18.68
N SER A 73 0.29 -6.13 -18.86
CA SER A 73 0.85 -6.96 -17.79
C SER A 73 2.25 -7.42 -18.16
N ALA A 74 3.18 -7.35 -17.22
CA ALA A 74 4.53 -7.85 -17.43
C ALA A 74 4.58 -9.39 -17.42
N THR A 75 3.67 -10.02 -16.67
CA THR A 75 3.55 -11.48 -16.57
C THR A 75 2.10 -11.92 -16.76
N MET A 76 1.91 -13.17 -17.21
CA MET A 76 0.58 -13.75 -17.44
C MET A 76 0.38 -15.05 -16.65
N PRO A 77 0.41 -15.03 -15.30
CA PRO A 77 0.06 -16.19 -14.51
C PRO A 77 -1.40 -16.59 -14.73
N GLY A 78 -1.74 -17.84 -14.43
CA GLY A 78 -3.06 -18.42 -14.71
C GLY A 78 -4.25 -17.53 -14.35
N PRO A 79 -4.32 -16.94 -13.14
CA PRO A 79 -5.42 -16.04 -12.75
C PRO A 79 -5.51 -14.76 -13.60
N ILE A 80 -4.37 -14.21 -14.06
CA ILE A 80 -4.32 -13.04 -14.93
C ILE A 80 -4.75 -13.42 -16.35
N GLY A 81 -4.31 -14.57 -16.86
CA GLY A 81 -4.77 -15.11 -18.13
C GLY A 81 -6.29 -15.34 -18.14
N ALA A 82 -6.85 -15.86 -17.06
CA ALA A 82 -8.29 -16.02 -16.90
C ALA A 82 -9.03 -14.66 -16.88
N LEU A 83 -8.48 -13.66 -16.20
CA LEU A 83 -9.04 -12.31 -16.21
C LEU A 83 -9.01 -11.70 -17.62
N ALA A 84 -7.87 -11.79 -18.31
CA ALA A 84 -7.71 -11.30 -19.66
C ALA A 84 -8.72 -11.95 -20.64
N ASN A 85 -8.89 -13.28 -20.57
CA ASN A 85 -9.87 -14.00 -21.39
C ASN A 85 -11.33 -13.58 -21.09
N GLN A 86 -11.65 -13.20 -19.85
CA GLN A 86 -12.96 -12.70 -19.48
C GLN A 86 -13.23 -11.29 -20.00
N MET A 87 -12.20 -10.45 -20.10
CA MET A 87 -12.32 -9.03 -20.42
C MET A 87 -12.18 -8.73 -21.90
N LEU A 88 -11.35 -9.49 -22.59
CA LEU A 88 -10.93 -9.23 -23.96
C LEU A 88 -11.74 -10.08 -24.95
N LYS A 89 -12.13 -9.46 -26.05
CA LYS A 89 -12.82 -10.13 -27.17
C LYS A 89 -11.90 -10.10 -28.38
N GLN A 90 -11.42 -11.27 -28.80
CA GLN A 90 -10.48 -11.41 -29.94
C GLN A 90 -9.33 -10.38 -29.91
N PRO A 91 -8.54 -10.35 -28.82
CA PRO A 91 -7.52 -9.32 -28.66
C PRO A 91 -6.38 -9.50 -29.66
N ALA A 92 -5.89 -8.40 -30.21
CA ALA A 92 -4.57 -8.35 -30.80
C ALA A 92 -3.53 -8.53 -29.66
N ARG A 93 -2.65 -9.51 -29.80
CA ARG A 93 -1.60 -9.79 -28.83
C ARG A 93 -0.29 -9.18 -29.28
N ILE A 94 0.21 -8.24 -28.52
CA ILE A 94 1.52 -7.64 -28.73
C ILE A 94 2.42 -8.17 -27.61
N ASN A 95 3.21 -9.18 -27.93
CA ASN A 95 4.19 -9.71 -27.01
C ASN A 95 5.50 -8.96 -27.22
N GLN A 96 5.83 -8.11 -26.28
CA GLN A 96 7.17 -7.58 -26.20
C GLN A 96 8.05 -8.68 -25.60
N GLU A 97 9.19 -8.99 -26.21
CA GLU A 97 10.14 -9.93 -25.62
C GLU A 97 10.41 -9.51 -24.19
N ARG A 98 10.28 -10.47 -23.27
CA ARG A 98 10.59 -10.19 -21.86
C ARG A 98 12.01 -9.64 -21.83
N ALA A 99 12.15 -8.44 -21.36
CA ALA A 99 13.42 -8.00 -20.80
C ALA A 99 13.69 -8.83 -19.54
N SER A 100 13.89 -10.15 -19.74
CA SER A 100 14.36 -11.07 -18.69
C SER A 100 15.78 -10.72 -18.26
N THR A 101 16.40 -9.83 -19.03
CA THR A 101 17.72 -9.27 -18.74
C THR A 101 17.49 -7.80 -18.33
N PRO A 102 18.03 -7.38 -17.20
CA PRO A 102 18.10 -5.94 -16.88
C PRO A 102 18.70 -5.20 -18.06
N ALA A 103 18.23 -3.99 -18.32
CA ALA A 103 18.65 -3.19 -19.47
C ALA A 103 20.17 -3.26 -19.69
N VAL A 104 20.58 -3.35 -20.92
CA VAL A 104 22.01 -3.32 -21.31
C VAL A 104 22.61 -2.02 -20.72
N GLY A 105 23.73 -2.14 -20.01
CA GLY A 105 24.39 -0.98 -19.38
C GLY A 105 24.21 -0.89 -17.86
N ILE A 106 23.51 -1.84 -17.22
CA ILE A 106 23.39 -1.84 -15.75
C ILE A 106 24.43 -2.80 -15.14
N THR A 107 25.35 -2.24 -14.35
CA THR A 107 26.25 -3.01 -13.51
C THR A 107 25.52 -3.45 -12.24
N GLN A 108 25.50 -4.76 -11.98
CA GLN A 108 24.80 -5.31 -10.84
C GLN A 108 25.80 -6.01 -9.91
N ALA A 109 25.66 -5.78 -8.59
CA ALA A 109 26.50 -6.41 -7.58
C ALA A 109 25.68 -6.82 -6.36
N LEU A 110 26.02 -7.98 -5.81
CA LEU A 110 25.49 -8.52 -4.56
C LEU A 110 26.50 -8.32 -3.44
N TYR A 111 26.04 -7.78 -2.32
CA TYR A 111 26.86 -7.55 -1.13
C TYR A 111 26.37 -8.45 -0.01
N PRO A 112 27.08 -9.60 0.25
CA PRO A 112 26.76 -10.45 1.38
C PRO A 112 27.08 -9.73 2.69
N VAL A 113 26.07 -9.51 3.53
CA VAL A 113 26.23 -8.76 4.79
C VAL A 113 25.17 -9.20 5.81
N PRO A 114 25.53 -9.39 7.09
CA PRO A 114 24.54 -9.64 8.13
C PRO A 114 23.46 -8.56 8.15
N GLN A 115 22.22 -8.97 8.45
CA GLN A 115 21.04 -8.11 8.41
C GLN A 115 21.23 -6.83 9.24
N GLU A 116 21.88 -6.95 10.40
CA GLU A 116 22.13 -5.85 11.34
C GLU A 116 23.17 -4.85 10.82
N LEU A 117 24.04 -5.27 9.92
CA LEU A 117 25.13 -4.45 9.39
C LEU A 117 24.82 -3.79 8.06
N LYS A 118 23.66 -4.09 7.43
CA LYS A 118 23.27 -3.50 6.14
C LYS A 118 23.31 -1.97 6.14
N SER A 119 22.88 -1.33 7.22
CA SER A 119 22.88 0.14 7.33
C SER A 119 24.28 0.72 7.49
N ALA A 120 25.17 0.04 8.21
CA ALA A 120 26.56 0.44 8.35
C ALA A 120 27.31 0.29 7.02
N LEU A 121 27.10 -0.82 6.31
CA LEU A 121 27.66 -1.04 4.99
C LEU A 121 27.18 0.03 3.99
N PHE A 122 25.89 0.35 4.02
CA PHE A 122 25.35 1.39 3.14
C PHE A 122 25.95 2.76 3.41
N LEU A 123 26.12 3.12 4.69
CA LEU A 123 26.78 4.38 5.08
C LEU A 123 28.23 4.40 4.63
N GLU A 124 28.97 3.30 4.75
CA GLU A 124 30.34 3.17 4.29
C GLU A 124 30.46 3.38 2.78
N LEU A 125 29.61 2.73 1.97
CA LEU A 125 29.60 2.92 0.51
C LEU A 125 29.26 4.36 0.11
N LEU A 126 28.37 5.04 0.85
CA LEU A 126 28.09 6.45 0.64
C LEU A 126 29.28 7.34 1.02
N ALA A 127 30.01 6.99 2.10
CA ALA A 127 31.16 7.77 2.58
C ALA A 127 32.36 7.65 1.64
N ARG A 128 32.59 6.50 1.02
CA ARG A 128 33.63 6.29 0.00
C ARG A 128 33.42 7.09 -1.28
N GLY A 129 32.20 7.58 -1.50
CA GLY A 129 31.88 8.36 -2.70
C GLY A 129 31.49 7.51 -3.91
N ASP A 130 31.40 6.20 -3.76
CA ASP A 130 31.01 5.26 -4.82
C ASP A 130 29.59 5.56 -5.35
N MET A 131 28.75 6.19 -4.50
CA MET A 131 27.39 6.59 -4.84
C MET A 131 27.19 8.09 -4.65
N LYS A 132 26.90 8.83 -5.71
CA LYS A 132 26.54 10.26 -5.63
C LYS A 132 25.13 10.44 -5.10
N GLU A 133 24.19 9.69 -5.66
CA GLU A 133 22.77 9.64 -5.29
C GLU A 133 22.27 8.20 -5.36
N ALA A 134 21.25 7.86 -4.57
CA ALA A 134 20.69 6.51 -4.57
C ALA A 134 19.18 6.49 -4.30
N LEU A 135 18.47 5.68 -5.08
CA LEU A 135 17.12 5.21 -4.74
C LEU A 135 17.24 3.88 -4.00
N VAL A 136 16.77 3.83 -2.77
CA VAL A 136 16.94 2.68 -1.87
C VAL A 136 15.61 2.01 -1.61
N PHE A 137 15.52 0.72 -1.91
CA PHE A 137 14.33 -0.07 -1.69
C PHE A 137 14.39 -0.83 -0.37
N THR A 138 13.35 -0.69 0.45
CA THR A 138 13.17 -1.43 1.70
C THR A 138 11.84 -2.20 1.69
N ARG A 139 11.81 -3.36 2.34
CA ARG A 139 10.64 -4.25 2.41
C ARG A 139 9.44 -3.61 3.13
N THR A 140 9.68 -2.75 4.12
CA THR A 140 8.61 -2.19 4.94
C THR A 140 8.76 -0.69 5.19
N LYS A 141 7.61 -0.01 5.38
CA LYS A 141 7.57 1.41 5.77
C LYS A 141 8.34 1.72 7.06
N HIS A 142 8.39 0.77 7.99
CA HIS A 142 9.11 0.94 9.24
C HIS A 142 10.62 0.93 9.01
N ARG A 143 11.11 0.04 8.14
CA ARG A 143 12.53 0.02 7.74
C ARG A 143 12.89 1.28 6.96
N ALA A 144 12.00 1.74 6.05
CA ALA A 144 12.20 3.01 5.35
C ALA A 144 12.39 4.19 6.30
N ASN A 145 11.53 4.31 7.32
CA ASN A 145 11.65 5.36 8.33
C ASN A 145 12.99 5.27 9.08
N ARG A 146 13.33 4.09 9.59
CA ARG A 146 14.56 3.89 10.38
C ARG A 146 15.81 4.14 9.58
N LEU A 147 15.85 3.67 8.31
CA LEU A 147 16.99 3.90 7.45
C LEU A 147 17.17 5.39 7.15
N ALA A 148 16.10 6.10 6.79
CA ALA A 148 16.17 7.54 6.55
C ALA A 148 16.60 8.32 7.80
N GLU A 149 16.11 7.95 8.98
CA GLU A 149 16.50 8.55 10.26
C GLU A 149 17.97 8.24 10.62
N TYR A 150 18.43 7.01 10.35
CA TYR A 150 19.82 6.63 10.55
C TYR A 150 20.77 7.43 9.66
N LEU A 151 20.42 7.56 8.38
CA LEU A 151 21.19 8.34 7.40
C LEU A 151 21.25 9.82 7.80
N ALA A 152 20.12 10.40 8.20
CA ALA A 152 20.04 11.79 8.64
C ALA A 152 20.91 12.05 9.88
N LYS A 153 20.92 11.12 10.87
CA LYS A 153 21.80 11.20 12.05
C LYS A 153 23.28 11.17 11.70
N ASN A 154 23.63 10.54 10.58
CA ASN A 154 25.00 10.48 10.07
C ASN A 154 25.29 11.54 8.99
N GLY A 155 24.50 12.62 8.93
CA GLY A 155 24.74 13.76 8.06
C GLY A 155 24.37 13.57 6.60
N ILE A 156 23.75 12.43 6.23
CA ILE A 156 23.31 12.17 4.86
C ILE A 156 21.91 12.76 4.65
N LYS A 157 21.80 13.69 3.72
CA LYS A 157 20.51 14.27 3.30
C LYS A 157 19.66 13.20 2.64
N SER A 158 18.65 12.69 3.37
CA SER A 158 17.77 11.63 2.91
C SER A 158 16.31 11.94 3.16
N GLU A 159 15.43 11.42 2.35
CA GLU A 159 13.99 11.45 2.56
C GLU A 159 13.39 10.08 2.20
N ARG A 160 12.10 9.89 2.48
CA ARG A 160 11.43 8.61 2.37
C ARG A 160 10.05 8.69 1.73
N ILE A 161 9.70 7.67 0.94
CA ILE A 161 8.38 7.52 0.32
C ILE A 161 7.81 6.15 0.66
N HIS A 162 6.66 6.13 1.35
CA HIS A 162 5.91 4.91 1.67
C HIS A 162 4.43 5.22 1.90
N GLY A 163 3.59 4.18 2.01
CA GLY A 163 2.14 4.32 2.08
C GLY A 163 1.57 5.16 3.24
N ASN A 164 2.35 5.40 4.31
CA ASN A 164 1.93 6.27 5.43
C ASN A 164 2.33 7.75 5.23
N ARG A 165 2.92 8.13 4.10
CA ARG A 165 3.21 9.53 3.75
C ARG A 165 2.04 10.11 2.98
N SER A 166 1.66 11.36 3.27
CA SER A 166 0.65 12.07 2.49
C SER A 166 1.13 12.32 1.06
N GLN A 167 0.21 12.59 0.14
CA GLN A 167 0.59 12.86 -1.25
C GLN A 167 1.53 14.07 -1.37
N ASN A 168 1.26 15.15 -0.61
CA ASN A 168 2.15 16.32 -0.60
C ASN A 168 3.57 15.96 -0.15
N GLN A 169 3.70 15.19 0.94
CA GLN A 169 5.01 14.73 1.42
C GLN A 169 5.73 13.85 0.39
N ARG A 170 5.00 13.02 -0.36
CA ARG A 170 5.59 12.18 -1.42
C ARG A 170 6.06 13.03 -2.59
N THR A 171 5.26 14.01 -3.02
CA THR A 171 5.62 14.96 -4.07
C THR A 171 6.84 15.79 -3.68
N GLU A 172 6.89 16.29 -2.44
CA GLU A 172 8.02 17.07 -1.91
C GLU A 172 9.30 16.22 -1.82
N ALA A 173 9.20 14.98 -1.33
CA ALA A 173 10.34 14.07 -1.25
C ALA A 173 10.93 13.78 -2.63
N LEU A 174 10.05 13.54 -3.62
CA LEU A 174 10.44 13.28 -5.00
C LEU A 174 11.08 14.52 -5.65
N ALA A 175 10.46 15.68 -5.52
CA ALA A 175 10.98 16.93 -6.05
C ALA A 175 12.34 17.27 -5.41
N GLY A 176 12.48 17.07 -4.11
CA GLY A 176 13.74 17.27 -3.39
C GLY A 176 14.84 16.29 -3.81
N PHE A 177 14.51 15.06 -4.16
CA PHE A 177 15.45 14.09 -4.69
C PHE A 177 15.88 14.47 -6.12
N LYS A 178 14.93 14.77 -7.01
CA LYS A 178 15.22 15.23 -8.39
C LYS A 178 16.07 16.51 -8.45
N SER A 179 15.90 17.42 -7.49
CA SER A 179 16.69 18.66 -7.41
C SER A 179 18.04 18.51 -6.70
N GLY A 180 18.41 17.32 -6.24
CA GLY A 180 19.64 17.09 -5.48
C GLY A 180 19.62 17.59 -4.03
N LYS A 181 18.47 18.10 -3.53
CA LYS A 181 18.29 18.46 -2.12
C LYS A 181 18.51 17.24 -1.20
N TYR A 182 18.04 16.08 -1.63
CA TYR A 182 18.25 14.80 -0.96
C TYR A 182 19.17 13.91 -1.80
N ARG A 183 20.23 13.41 -1.18
CA ARG A 183 21.18 12.47 -1.79
C ARG A 183 20.60 11.05 -1.88
N VAL A 184 19.74 10.69 -0.90
CA VAL A 184 19.16 9.35 -0.81
C VAL A 184 17.65 9.45 -0.69
N LEU A 185 16.93 8.71 -1.53
CA LEU A 185 15.49 8.52 -1.44
C LEU A 185 15.20 7.07 -1.02
N VAL A 186 14.64 6.88 0.17
CA VAL A 186 14.28 5.55 0.68
C VAL A 186 12.82 5.25 0.36
N ALA A 187 12.55 4.18 -0.35
CA ALA A 187 11.20 3.84 -0.82
C ALA A 187 10.80 2.39 -0.47
N THR A 188 9.49 2.15 -0.39
CA THR A 188 8.92 0.81 -0.46
C THR A 188 8.39 0.56 -1.87
N ASP A 189 8.34 -0.71 -2.34
CA ASP A 189 7.90 -1.06 -3.69
C ASP A 189 6.58 -0.41 -4.08
N ILE A 190 5.56 -0.52 -3.23
CA ILE A 190 4.23 0.04 -3.48
C ILE A 190 4.28 1.55 -3.69
N ALA A 191 5.15 2.25 -2.97
CA ALA A 191 5.24 3.70 -3.03
C ALA A 191 6.18 4.20 -4.12
N ALA A 192 7.12 3.36 -4.54
CA ALA A 192 8.06 3.65 -5.63
C ALA A 192 7.47 3.39 -7.03
N ARG A 193 6.33 2.71 -7.10
CA ARG A 193 5.61 2.52 -8.36
C ARG A 193 5.03 3.85 -8.84
N GLY A 194 5.12 4.10 -10.13
CA GLY A 194 4.69 5.35 -10.73
C GLY A 194 5.51 6.57 -10.31
N ILE A 195 6.64 6.38 -9.61
CA ILE A 195 7.61 7.44 -9.42
C ILE A 195 8.34 7.63 -10.75
N ASP A 196 8.17 8.82 -11.31
CA ASP A 196 8.92 9.28 -12.46
C ASP A 196 10.34 9.70 -12.00
N VAL A 197 11.14 8.68 -11.65
CA VAL A 197 12.58 8.81 -11.42
C VAL A 197 13.25 7.75 -12.27
N GLU A 198 13.84 8.20 -13.33
CA GLU A 198 14.54 7.38 -14.33
C GLU A 198 15.96 7.89 -14.47
N ALA A 199 16.80 7.05 -15.05
CA ALA A 199 18.20 7.38 -15.31
C ALA A 199 19.02 7.71 -14.04
N LEU A 200 18.69 7.05 -12.94
CA LEU A 200 19.45 7.18 -11.70
C LEU A 200 20.83 6.54 -11.85
N GLY A 201 21.83 7.15 -11.24
CA GLY A 201 23.16 6.55 -11.15
C GLY A 201 23.12 5.23 -10.36
N HIS A 202 22.39 5.20 -9.23
CA HIS A 202 22.41 4.03 -8.35
C HIS A 202 21.00 3.65 -7.85
N VAL A 203 20.75 2.36 -7.90
CA VAL A 203 19.63 1.70 -7.21
C VAL A 203 20.18 0.74 -6.15
N VAL A 204 19.67 0.82 -4.93
CA VAL A 204 20.08 -0.06 -3.85
C VAL A 204 18.89 -0.89 -3.34
N ASN A 205 18.95 -2.19 -3.51
CA ASN A 205 18.06 -3.13 -2.83
C ASN A 205 18.60 -3.36 -1.42
N PHE A 206 18.20 -2.53 -0.46
CA PHE A 206 18.56 -2.69 0.94
C PHE A 206 17.98 -3.98 1.54
N ASP A 207 16.79 -4.34 1.08
CA ASP A 207 16.15 -5.63 1.31
C ASP A 207 15.94 -6.34 -0.02
N VAL A 208 16.27 -7.62 -0.08
CA VAL A 208 16.01 -8.47 -1.23
C VAL A 208 14.50 -8.57 -1.45
N PRO A 209 13.99 -8.31 -2.65
CA PRO A 209 12.58 -8.51 -2.93
C PRO A 209 12.24 -10.00 -2.96
N PRO A 210 11.08 -10.42 -2.43
CA PRO A 210 10.67 -11.82 -2.44
C PRO A 210 10.29 -12.31 -3.86
N ALA A 211 9.86 -11.41 -4.74
CA ALA A 211 9.50 -11.72 -6.12
C ALA A 211 10.60 -11.24 -7.07
N PRO A 212 11.10 -12.13 -7.96
CA PRO A 212 12.13 -11.77 -8.94
C PRO A 212 11.72 -10.63 -9.88
N GLU A 213 10.44 -10.51 -10.18
CA GLU A 213 9.89 -9.44 -11.00
C GLU A 213 10.10 -8.08 -10.35
N ASP A 214 9.95 -7.99 -9.02
CA ASP A 214 10.23 -6.75 -8.27
C ASP A 214 11.69 -6.34 -8.40
N TYR A 215 12.62 -7.31 -8.41
CA TYR A 215 14.03 -7.04 -8.64
C TYR A 215 14.26 -6.34 -9.98
N ILE A 216 13.71 -6.90 -11.05
CA ILE A 216 13.83 -6.34 -12.40
C ILE A 216 13.26 -4.93 -12.46
N HIS A 217 12.09 -4.71 -11.87
CA HIS A 217 11.42 -3.41 -11.83
C HIS A 217 12.18 -2.37 -11.01
N ARG A 218 12.86 -2.77 -9.93
CA ARG A 218 13.70 -1.89 -9.12
C ARG A 218 14.97 -1.53 -9.89
N VAL A 219 15.67 -2.52 -10.42
CA VAL A 219 16.90 -2.32 -11.19
C VAL A 219 16.63 -1.49 -12.44
N GLY A 220 15.49 -1.66 -13.09
CA GLY A 220 15.07 -0.84 -14.24
C GLY A 220 14.78 0.64 -13.92
N ARG A 221 15.02 1.13 -12.70
CA ARG A 221 15.03 2.57 -12.37
C ARG A 221 16.36 3.23 -12.65
N THR A 222 17.39 2.46 -12.99
CA THR A 222 18.70 2.92 -13.45
C THR A 222 18.99 2.43 -14.87
N GLY A 223 20.00 2.98 -15.53
CA GLY A 223 20.49 2.48 -16.82
C GLY A 223 19.52 2.65 -17.98
N ARG A 224 18.73 3.73 -18.04
CA ARG A 224 17.83 4.02 -19.16
C ARG A 224 18.47 5.05 -20.13
N ALA A 225 18.02 5.01 -21.41
CA ALA A 225 18.38 5.96 -22.45
C ALA A 225 19.91 6.11 -22.64
N ASP A 226 20.60 4.98 -22.84
CA ASP A 226 22.06 4.91 -23.09
C ASP A 226 22.95 5.36 -21.91
N LEU A 227 22.38 5.59 -20.73
CA LEU A 227 23.13 5.87 -19.52
C LEU A 227 23.49 4.57 -18.79
N THR A 228 24.73 4.49 -18.34
CA THR A 228 25.17 3.39 -17.46
C THR A 228 24.61 3.60 -16.06
N GLY A 229 24.21 2.53 -15.40
CA GLY A 229 23.69 2.57 -14.05
C GLY A 229 24.21 1.42 -13.18
N GLU A 230 24.10 1.57 -11.89
CA GLU A 230 24.54 0.58 -10.92
C GLU A 230 23.41 0.14 -10.01
N ALA A 231 23.32 -1.17 -9.81
CA ALA A 231 22.33 -1.78 -8.94
C ALA A 231 23.01 -2.66 -7.88
N PHE A 232 22.97 -2.20 -6.65
CA PHE A 232 23.55 -2.90 -5.49
C PHE A 232 22.47 -3.60 -4.70
N THR A 233 22.72 -4.84 -4.32
CA THR A 233 21.76 -5.62 -3.52
C THR A 233 22.46 -6.17 -2.28
N PHE A 234 21.99 -5.75 -1.11
CA PHE A 234 22.47 -6.25 0.17
C PHE A 234 21.64 -7.46 0.58
N PHE A 235 22.31 -8.56 0.86
CA PHE A 235 21.60 -9.75 1.28
C PHE A 235 22.28 -10.43 2.49
N SER A 236 21.45 -10.94 3.38
CA SER A 236 21.90 -11.75 4.50
C SER A 236 21.85 -13.23 4.16
N PRO A 237 22.51 -14.12 4.95
CA PRO A 237 22.46 -15.56 4.70
C PRO A 237 21.03 -16.12 4.58
N GLU A 238 20.07 -15.54 5.31
CA GLU A 238 18.67 -15.95 5.28
C GLU A 238 17.98 -15.60 3.95
N GLU A 239 18.49 -14.60 3.23
CA GLU A 239 17.95 -14.12 1.95
C GLU A 239 18.62 -14.80 0.72
N GLU A 240 19.57 -15.72 0.93
CA GLU A 240 20.26 -16.42 -0.16
C GLU A 240 19.29 -17.22 -1.07
N GLY A 241 18.19 -17.72 -0.50
CA GLY A 241 17.13 -18.39 -1.24
C GLY A 241 16.44 -17.46 -2.25
N ASP A 242 16.14 -16.23 -1.84
CA ASP A 242 15.53 -15.20 -2.69
C ASP A 242 16.51 -14.78 -3.81
N ILE A 243 17.79 -14.61 -3.48
CA ILE A 243 18.85 -14.32 -4.48
C ILE A 243 18.94 -15.42 -5.54
N LYS A 244 18.93 -16.68 -5.15
CA LYS A 244 18.92 -17.79 -6.12
C LYS A 244 17.67 -17.80 -7.01
N GLY A 245 16.53 -17.37 -6.46
CA GLY A 245 15.29 -17.17 -7.21
C GLY A 245 15.45 -16.08 -8.28
N ILE A 246 16.03 -14.95 -7.91
CA ILE A 246 16.31 -13.82 -8.81
C ILE A 246 17.30 -14.25 -9.90
N GLU A 247 18.44 -14.86 -9.54
CA GLU A 247 19.45 -15.32 -10.50
C GLU A 247 18.87 -16.30 -11.54
N ARG A 248 17.96 -17.18 -11.11
CA ARG A 248 17.24 -18.09 -12.04
C ARG A 248 16.30 -17.33 -12.97
N ALA A 249 15.57 -16.36 -12.45
CA ALA A 249 14.61 -15.58 -13.24
C ALA A 249 15.28 -14.71 -14.31
N ILE A 250 16.46 -14.14 -13.99
CA ILE A 250 17.25 -13.33 -14.93
C ILE A 250 18.24 -14.19 -15.77
N ASN A 251 18.25 -15.50 -15.54
CA ASN A 251 19.17 -16.46 -16.17
C ASN A 251 20.64 -16.03 -16.13
N ARG A 252 21.07 -15.44 -15.02
CA ARG A 252 22.43 -14.92 -14.84
C ARG A 252 22.86 -14.99 -13.38
N LYS A 253 24.11 -15.42 -13.14
CA LYS A 253 24.78 -15.27 -11.85
C LYS A 253 25.20 -13.83 -11.64
N LEU A 254 24.92 -13.28 -10.48
CA LEU A 254 25.33 -11.92 -10.10
C LEU A 254 26.65 -11.96 -9.33
N PRO A 255 27.59 -11.02 -9.60
CA PRO A 255 28.85 -10.96 -8.88
C PRO A 255 28.62 -10.65 -7.40
N ARG A 256 29.30 -11.38 -6.53
CA ARG A 256 29.32 -11.13 -5.09
C ARG A 256 30.54 -10.31 -4.75
N VAL A 257 30.33 -9.14 -4.15
CA VAL A 257 31.37 -8.17 -3.82
C VAL A 257 31.49 -8.04 -2.30
N VAL A 258 32.71 -8.11 -1.81
CA VAL A 258 33.04 -7.85 -0.40
C VAL A 258 33.79 -6.52 -0.34
N VAL A 259 33.36 -5.63 0.55
CA VAL A 259 33.95 -4.30 0.71
C VAL A 259 35.19 -4.41 1.60
N GLU A 260 36.36 -4.11 1.04
CA GLU A 260 37.61 -4.14 1.77
C GLU A 260 37.61 -3.14 2.92
N GLY A 261 38.13 -3.55 4.08
CA GLY A 261 38.21 -2.72 5.26
C GLY A 261 36.89 -2.56 6.05
N PHE A 262 35.79 -3.12 5.56
CA PHE A 262 34.52 -3.14 6.31
C PHE A 262 34.52 -4.30 7.31
N ASP A 263 34.23 -4.01 8.60
CA ASP A 263 34.16 -5.03 9.65
C ASP A 263 32.81 -5.75 9.66
N TYR A 264 32.75 -6.89 8.98
CA TYR A 264 31.57 -7.77 8.93
C TYR A 264 31.22 -8.47 10.25
N LYS A 265 32.08 -8.36 11.28
CA LYS A 265 31.89 -8.95 12.61
C LYS A 265 31.54 -7.90 13.66
N ALA A 266 31.48 -6.63 13.27
CA ALA A 266 31.14 -5.53 14.17
C ALA A 266 29.81 -5.78 14.88
N ARG A 267 29.72 -5.37 16.14
CA ARG A 267 28.42 -5.34 16.82
C ARG A 267 27.64 -4.09 16.37
N PRO A 268 26.42 -4.25 15.86
CA PRO A 268 25.65 -3.11 15.38
C PRO A 268 25.35 -2.13 16.52
N GLN A 269 25.62 -0.87 16.30
CA GLN A 269 25.31 0.21 17.26
C GLN A 269 23.80 0.43 17.41
N GLN A 270 22.99 0.03 16.42
CA GLN A 270 21.53 0.09 16.47
C GLN A 270 20.93 -1.17 15.84
N ARG A 271 20.06 -1.86 16.56
CA ARG A 271 19.27 -2.95 16.00
C ARG A 271 18.17 -2.38 15.12
N PHE A 272 18.22 -2.64 13.81
CA PHE A 272 17.15 -2.26 12.87
C PHE A 272 15.87 -3.08 13.06
N GLU A 273 15.97 -4.26 13.62
CA GLU A 273 14.81 -5.07 13.99
C GLU A 273 14.65 -5.11 15.51
N VAL A 274 13.56 -4.53 15.96
CA VAL A 274 13.08 -4.77 17.32
C VAL A 274 12.32 -6.10 17.27
N PRO A 275 12.67 -7.08 18.12
CA PRO A 275 11.94 -8.34 18.21
C PRO A 275 10.44 -8.10 18.31
N LEU A 276 9.65 -8.99 17.70
CA LEU A 276 8.19 -8.81 17.60
C LEU A 276 7.54 -8.57 18.98
N GLY A 277 8.07 -9.21 20.03
CA GLY A 277 7.62 -9.03 21.41
C GLY A 277 7.84 -7.60 21.94
N GLU A 278 9.02 -7.03 21.73
CA GLU A 278 9.35 -5.65 22.15
C GLU A 278 8.53 -4.63 21.35
N ARG A 279 8.31 -4.89 20.06
CA ARG A 279 7.48 -4.05 19.19
C ARG A 279 6.02 -4.04 19.63
N ILE A 280 5.48 -5.20 20.02
CA ILE A 280 4.12 -5.31 20.58
C ILE A 280 4.04 -4.58 21.92
N ALA A 281 5.06 -4.71 22.77
CA ALA A 281 5.11 -4.02 24.05
C ALA A 281 5.15 -2.49 23.88
N GLU A 282 5.95 -1.99 22.94
CA GLU A 282 6.04 -0.56 22.63
C GLU A 282 4.73 0.01 22.05
N ILE A 283 4.08 -0.74 21.16
CA ILE A 283 2.75 -0.36 20.65
C ILE A 283 1.70 -0.34 21.75
N ARG A 284 1.72 -1.32 22.66
CA ARG A 284 0.83 -1.35 23.83
C ARG A 284 1.07 -0.16 24.75
N LYS A 285 2.35 0.17 25.04
CA LYS A 285 2.74 1.32 25.86
C LYS A 285 2.24 2.62 25.22
N LYS A 286 2.49 2.84 23.96
CA LYS A 286 2.02 4.03 23.23
C LYS A 286 0.50 4.16 23.21
N LYS A 287 -0.21 3.05 22.99
CA LYS A 287 -1.68 3.07 23.05
C LYS A 287 -2.20 3.37 24.47
N ALA A 288 -1.50 2.91 25.51
CA ALA A 288 -1.86 3.22 26.89
C ALA A 288 -1.63 4.71 27.19
N GLU A 289 -0.52 5.28 26.76
CA GLU A 289 -0.22 6.72 26.88
C GLU A 289 -1.23 7.60 26.13
N ASP A 290 -1.60 7.22 24.90
CA ASP A 290 -2.61 7.94 24.11
C ASP A 290 -4.00 7.87 24.76
N ARG A 291 -4.36 6.73 25.35
CA ARG A 291 -5.61 6.59 26.13
C ARG A 291 -5.58 7.45 27.39
N ALA A 292 -4.46 7.46 28.11
CA ALA A 292 -4.29 8.31 29.30
C ALA A 292 -4.36 9.81 28.96
N ARG A 293 -3.71 10.24 27.85
CA ARG A 293 -3.81 11.61 27.33
C ARG A 293 -5.25 11.99 26.94
N SER A 294 -5.96 11.09 26.26
CA SER A 294 -7.35 11.30 25.86
C SER A 294 -8.28 11.38 27.07
N ALA A 295 -8.09 10.53 28.07
CA ALA A 295 -8.85 10.56 29.32
C ALA A 295 -8.56 11.85 30.13
N ALA A 296 -7.30 12.28 30.22
CA ALA A 296 -6.93 13.53 30.88
C ALA A 296 -7.53 14.75 30.16
N LYS A 297 -7.56 14.75 28.83
CA LYS A 297 -8.20 15.81 28.03
C LYS A 297 -9.73 15.82 28.19
N ALA A 298 -10.37 14.67 28.30
CA ALA A 298 -11.79 14.54 28.57
C ALA A 298 -12.14 15.04 30.01
N ALA A 299 -11.32 14.66 31.01
CA ALA A 299 -11.49 15.14 32.39
C ALA A 299 -11.32 16.67 32.51
N ARG A 300 -10.35 17.27 31.81
CA ARG A 300 -10.21 18.74 31.75
C ARG A 300 -11.41 19.42 31.08
N ARG A 301 -11.99 18.83 30.04
CA ARG A 301 -13.21 19.36 29.39
C ARG A 301 -14.47 19.25 30.29
N ALA A 302 -14.57 18.17 31.05
CA ALA A 302 -15.66 17.97 32.02
C ALA A 302 -15.54 18.89 33.26
N GLY A 303 -14.31 19.28 33.66
CA GLY A 303 -14.03 20.19 34.77
C GLY A 303 -14.14 21.68 34.43
N THR A 304 -14.34 22.05 33.16
CA THR A 304 -14.54 23.47 32.71
C THR A 304 -15.98 23.74 32.28
N ALA A 305 -16.99 23.18 32.96
CA ALA A 305 -18.34 23.66 32.83
C ALA A 305 -18.43 24.99 33.57
N PRO A 306 -18.88 26.12 32.96
CA PRO A 306 -18.96 27.41 33.65
C PRO A 306 -20.04 27.36 34.69
N SER A 307 -19.64 27.40 35.96
CA SER A 307 -20.55 27.78 37.05
C SER A 307 -20.79 29.28 36.96
N GLY A 308 -21.91 29.63 36.35
CA GLY A 308 -22.31 31.03 36.18
C GLY A 308 -23.84 31.13 36.24
N ALA A 309 -24.43 30.73 37.34
CA ALA A 309 -25.79 31.15 37.66
C ALA A 309 -25.71 32.00 38.91
N LYS A 310 -25.84 33.33 38.75
CA LYS A 310 -26.08 34.29 39.84
C LYS A 310 -27.41 34.02 40.49
N PRO A 311 -27.58 34.13 41.80
CA PRO A 311 -28.88 34.05 42.47
C PRO A 311 -29.61 35.38 42.29
N GLN A 312 -30.80 35.33 41.68
CA GLN A 312 -31.76 36.41 41.80
C GLN A 312 -32.65 36.16 43.01
N SER A 313 -32.66 37.16 43.91
CA SER A 313 -33.46 37.25 45.09
C SER A 313 -34.93 37.53 44.78
N ASN A 314 -35.72 36.76 45.35
CA ASN A 314 -37.06 36.82 45.94
C ASN A 314 -37.79 38.18 45.97
N SER A 315 -39.06 38.20 45.54
CA SER A 315 -40.14 38.68 46.37
C SER A 315 -41.51 38.44 45.72
N ASN A 316 -42.41 37.93 46.61
CA ASN A 316 -43.89 38.05 46.63
C ASN A 316 -44.75 36.96 45.96
N ARG A 317 -45.32 36.19 46.86
CA ARG A 317 -46.59 35.51 46.88
C ARG A 317 -47.77 36.52 46.80
N PRO A 318 -49.12 36.19 46.59
CA PRO A 318 -49.75 34.87 46.85
C PRO A 318 -50.87 34.43 45.87
N SER A 319 -51.24 33.14 46.07
CA SER A 319 -52.56 32.46 46.03
C SER A 319 -53.44 32.51 44.77
N SER A 320 -53.78 31.35 44.26
CA SER A 320 -55.09 30.71 44.30
C SER A 320 -55.19 29.49 43.37
N SER A 321 -55.47 28.37 43.93
CA SER A 321 -56.06 27.17 43.28
C SER A 321 -57.58 27.44 43.12
N PRO A 322 -58.44 26.60 42.49
CA PRO A 322 -58.27 25.26 41.97
C PRO A 322 -59.03 24.99 40.64
N SER A 323 -58.88 23.84 40.08
CA SER A 323 -59.93 22.91 39.66
C SER A 323 -59.59 22.09 38.40
N ARG A 324 -59.64 20.81 38.65
CA ARG A 324 -59.89 19.74 37.67
C ARG A 324 -61.39 19.77 37.28
N PRO A 325 -61.88 19.15 36.18
CA PRO A 325 -61.81 17.72 35.91
C PRO A 325 -61.74 17.32 34.41
N ALA A 326 -61.20 16.15 34.20
CA ALA A 326 -61.73 14.90 33.65
C ALA A 326 -62.50 14.93 32.31
N SER A 327 -62.07 14.12 31.41
CA SER A 327 -62.73 12.94 30.89
C SER A 327 -62.27 12.53 29.50
N ARG A 328 -61.93 11.27 29.41
CA ARG A 328 -62.47 10.22 28.55
C ARG A 328 -62.20 10.39 27.05
N SER A 329 -61.79 9.42 26.34
CA SER A 329 -61.95 7.97 26.15
C SER A 329 -61.38 7.66 24.79
N GLY A 330 -60.87 6.61 24.54
CA GLY A 330 -61.12 5.24 24.33
C GLY A 330 -60.34 4.82 23.16
N GLY A 331 -59.80 3.69 23.22
CA GLY A 331 -60.13 2.39 22.82
C GLY A 331 -59.39 2.10 21.54
N GLY A 332 -58.79 1.05 21.36
CA GLY A 332 -58.84 -0.35 21.58
C GLY A 332 -57.91 -1.01 20.58
N SER A 333 -57.18 -1.93 21.09
CA SER A 333 -57.19 -3.36 20.82
C SER A 333 -56.66 -3.70 19.42
N SER A 334 -55.71 -4.52 19.40
CA SER A 334 -55.43 -5.91 19.70
C SER A 334 -54.89 -6.65 18.50
N SER A 335 -53.91 -7.42 18.80
CA SER A 335 -53.71 -8.84 18.46
C SER A 335 -53.21 -9.10 17.03
N ASP A 336 -52.40 -10.04 16.71
CA ASP A 336 -51.87 -11.20 17.43
C ASP A 336 -51.00 -11.99 16.45
N SER A 337 -50.12 -12.77 17.04
CA SER A 337 -49.69 -14.08 16.54
C SER A 337 -48.70 -14.25 15.36
N SER A 338 -47.52 -14.63 15.73
CA SER A 338 -46.73 -15.75 15.12
C SER A 338 -47.54 -17.07 15.32
N PRO A 339 -47.10 -18.23 14.88
CA PRO A 339 -46.00 -18.73 14.03
C PRO A 339 -46.45 -19.84 13.06
N TYR A 340 -45.57 -20.35 12.19
CA TYR A 340 -45.56 -21.78 11.82
C TYR A 340 -44.24 -22.14 11.13
N ARG A 341 -43.60 -22.97 11.59
CA ARG A 341 -42.80 -24.18 11.63
C ARG A 341 -43.17 -25.21 10.57
N SER A 342 -42.15 -26.02 10.27
CA SER A 342 -42.10 -27.37 9.70
C SER A 342 -42.16 -27.41 8.18
N GLY A 343 -41.42 -28.24 7.52
CA GLY A 343 -40.63 -29.40 7.88
C GLY A 343 -40.45 -30.27 6.65
N SER A 344 -39.42 -31.08 6.70
CA SER A 344 -39.24 -32.40 6.07
C SER A 344 -38.93 -32.45 4.57
N ASP A 345 -37.76 -32.94 4.32
CA ASP A 345 -37.39 -34.31 3.95
C ASP A 345 -37.61 -34.68 2.47
N SER A 346 -36.52 -35.00 1.81
CA SER A 346 -36.32 -36.33 1.23
C SER A 346 -35.12 -36.37 0.29
N ARG A 347 -34.07 -37.04 0.67
CA ARG A 347 -33.22 -37.87 -0.23
C ARG A 347 -33.98 -39.21 -0.41
N PRO A 348 -33.62 -40.13 -1.35
CA PRO A 348 -32.34 -40.37 -2.00
C PRO A 348 -32.49 -40.87 -3.47
N GLY A 349 -31.34 -41.14 -4.12
CA GLY A 349 -31.38 -41.92 -5.35
C GLY A 349 -30.01 -42.11 -6.03
N ALA A 350 -29.42 -43.20 -5.75
CA ALA A 350 -28.20 -43.75 -6.34
C ALA A 350 -28.39 -44.28 -7.77
N GLY A 351 -27.28 -44.33 -8.55
CA GLY A 351 -27.20 -45.14 -9.77
C GLY A 351 -25.99 -44.65 -10.60
N ARG A 352 -24.85 -45.15 -10.45
CA ARG A 352 -24.15 -46.34 -10.95
C ARG A 352 -24.02 -46.44 -12.49
N ARG A 353 -22.73 -46.48 -12.89
CA ARG A 353 -22.12 -47.20 -14.03
C ARG A 353 -22.29 -46.55 -15.44
N ARG A 354 -21.36 -46.56 -16.35
CA ARG A 354 -20.23 -47.43 -16.73
C ARG A 354 -19.39 -46.73 -17.85
N ARG A 355 -18.09 -46.90 -17.81
CA ARG A 355 -17.10 -47.28 -18.84
C ARG A 355 -17.42 -47.07 -20.35
N GLY A 356 -16.38 -46.60 -21.02
CA GLY A 356 -16.08 -47.05 -22.37
C GLY A 356 -15.41 -46.03 -23.26
N ARG A 357 -14.21 -46.23 -23.47
CA ARG A 357 -13.12 -46.12 -24.44
C ARG A 357 -12.35 -44.82 -24.44
#